data_40b2dc524e12da785064c8c99f54936d
#
_entry.id   40b2dc524e12da785064c8c99f54936d
#
_cell.length_a   1.000
_cell.length_b   1.000
_cell.length_c   1.000
_cell.angle_alpha   90.00
_cell.angle_beta   90.00
_cell.angle_gamma   90.00
#
_symmetry.space_group_name_H-M   'P 1'
#
loop_
_entity.id
_entity.type
_entity.pdbx_description
1 polymer ?
#
loop_
_entity_poly.entity_id
_entity_poly.type
_entity_poly.pdbx_seq_one_letter_code
_entity_poly.pdbx_strand_id
1 'polypeptide(L)'
;MKALKTAIFAATMMSGATAMAAEVSGNVALSSDYFFRGIDQSGGEALSGGFDVAFESGFYVGTWASSIDFSGGLELDYYAGYGGSISDSVSYDVGYLYYGYPQGPTTEEFEEFYGSISFGDATVGFALSDDYYASTGSSTYVYVDYGFALGEDYSLGFHYGNMTADDAANEADDYSVSLSTEAAGLGLDLSWIDSSENGGLFADNQFVLTISKSL
;
A
#
# COMPACT_ATOMS: atom_id res chain seq x y z
N MET A 1 -16.67 -6.96 -20.70
CA MET A 1 -15.47 -7.51 -20.04
C MET A 1 -15.24 -6.66 -18.81
N LYS A 2 -15.47 -7.20 -17.61
CA LYS A 2 -15.23 -6.47 -16.35
C LYS A 2 -13.75 -6.74 -16.00
N ALA A 3 -12.92 -5.71 -16.05
CA ALA A 3 -11.55 -5.80 -15.59
C ALA A 3 -11.57 -6.07 -14.07
N LEU A 4 -11.03 -7.21 -13.66
CA LEU A 4 -10.74 -7.50 -12.26
C LEU A 4 -9.56 -6.59 -11.90
N LYS A 5 -9.82 -5.60 -11.06
CA LYS A 5 -8.79 -4.66 -10.63
C LYS A 5 -8.11 -5.24 -9.41
N THR A 6 -6.85 -5.59 -9.56
CA THR A 6 -5.95 -5.99 -8.48
C THR A 6 -5.94 -4.88 -7.42
N ALA A 7 -6.25 -5.24 -6.17
CA ALA A 7 -6.17 -4.32 -5.04
C ALA A 7 -4.70 -4.22 -4.55
N ILE A 8 -3.85 -3.67 -5.38
CA ILE A 8 -2.69 -2.95 -4.92
C ILE A 8 -3.22 -1.55 -4.64
N PHE A 9 -2.85 -0.91 -3.56
CA PHE A 9 -3.25 0.44 -3.15
C PHE A 9 -3.12 1.45 -4.31
N ALA A 10 -4.05 1.37 -5.25
CA ALA A 10 -4.23 2.35 -6.30
C ALA A 10 -5.67 2.85 -6.17
N ALA A 11 -5.82 4.10 -5.78
CA ALA A 11 -7.09 4.78 -5.78
C ALA A 11 -7.81 4.51 -7.10
N THR A 12 -8.91 3.77 -7.05
CA THR A 12 -9.64 3.33 -8.24
C THR A 12 -10.45 4.50 -8.77
N MET A 13 -9.97 5.19 -9.79
CA MET A 13 -10.73 6.21 -10.51
C MET A 13 -11.89 5.55 -11.25
N MET A 14 -13.13 5.78 -10.85
CA MET A 14 -14.34 5.46 -11.63
C MET A 14 -14.83 6.70 -12.36
N SER A 15 -14.98 6.58 -13.67
CA SER A 15 -15.57 7.62 -14.52
C SER A 15 -17.09 7.52 -14.56
N GLY A 16 -17.79 8.53 -14.09
CA GLY A 16 -19.25 8.68 -14.26
C GLY A 16 -19.71 10.06 -13.81
N ALA A 17 -20.19 10.85 -14.75
CA ALA A 17 -20.54 12.26 -14.56
C ALA A 17 -21.81 12.50 -13.73
N THR A 18 -21.80 13.39 -12.78
CA THR A 18 -22.51 14.70 -12.65
C THR A 18 -22.44 15.22 -11.21
N ALA A 19 -22.03 16.51 -11.12
CA ALA A 19 -22.17 17.44 -9.99
C ALA A 19 -21.49 17.08 -8.66
N MET A 20 -20.21 17.54 -8.49
CA MET A 20 -19.55 17.75 -7.18
C MET A 20 -19.83 16.65 -6.12
N ALA A 21 -19.96 15.44 -6.51
CA ALA A 21 -20.15 14.33 -5.60
C ALA A 21 -18.79 13.76 -5.21
N ALA A 22 -18.40 13.94 -3.96
CA ALA A 22 -17.33 13.15 -3.38
C ALA A 22 -17.79 11.69 -3.29
N GLU A 23 -17.02 10.76 -3.80
CA GLU A 23 -17.26 9.33 -3.60
C GLU A 23 -16.58 8.92 -2.30
N VAL A 24 -17.35 8.30 -1.42
CA VAL A 24 -16.86 7.74 -0.16
C VAL A 24 -16.78 6.24 -0.31
N SER A 25 -15.62 5.66 -0.04
CA SER A 25 -15.41 4.22 -0.02
C SER A 25 -14.71 3.80 1.28
N GLY A 26 -14.75 2.52 1.58
CA GLY A 26 -14.06 1.96 2.71
C GLY A 26 -13.65 0.52 2.43
N ASN A 27 -12.76 0.01 3.26
CA ASN A 27 -12.32 -1.37 3.19
C ASN A 27 -12.04 -1.92 4.58
N VAL A 28 -12.04 -3.25 4.68
CA VAL A 28 -11.55 -3.98 5.84
C VAL A 28 -10.84 -5.24 5.36
N ALA A 29 -9.74 -5.62 6.00
CA ALA A 29 -8.99 -6.83 5.69
C ALA A 29 -8.55 -7.54 6.97
N LEU A 30 -8.44 -8.86 6.86
CA LEU A 30 -7.79 -9.73 7.84
C LEU A 30 -6.67 -10.47 7.13
N SER A 31 -5.45 -10.27 7.59
CA SER A 31 -4.24 -10.88 7.04
C SER A 31 -3.61 -11.81 8.06
N SER A 32 -2.94 -12.87 7.61
CA SER A 32 -2.16 -13.74 8.49
C SER A 32 -0.91 -13.05 9.02
N ASP A 33 -0.50 -11.96 8.37
CA ASP A 33 0.60 -11.10 8.78
C ASP A 33 0.54 -9.76 8.02
N TYR A 34 1.22 -8.70 8.54
CA TYR A 34 1.34 -7.41 7.87
C TYR A 34 2.83 -7.05 7.69
N PHE A 35 3.24 -6.91 6.44
CA PHE A 35 4.58 -6.46 6.07
C PHE A 35 4.52 -5.09 5.39
N PHE A 36 5.42 -4.20 5.81
CA PHE A 36 5.66 -2.91 5.18
C PHE A 36 7.10 -2.88 4.63
N ARG A 37 7.25 -2.83 3.29
CA ARG A 37 8.56 -2.85 2.61
C ARG A 37 9.47 -3.99 3.08
N GLY A 38 8.92 -5.20 3.18
CA GLY A 38 9.64 -6.37 3.64
C GLY A 38 9.87 -6.46 5.15
N ILE A 39 9.36 -5.51 5.94
CA ILE A 39 9.48 -5.49 7.41
C ILE A 39 8.16 -5.93 8.04
N ASP A 40 8.22 -6.95 8.91
CA ASP A 40 7.07 -7.43 9.68
C ASP A 40 6.59 -6.35 10.66
N GLN A 41 5.31 -6.02 10.61
CA GLN A 41 4.68 -4.98 11.44
C GLN A 41 3.79 -5.57 12.53
N SER A 42 3.22 -6.75 12.33
CA SER A 42 2.20 -7.29 13.22
C SER A 42 2.65 -8.51 14.02
N GLY A 43 3.73 -9.17 13.62
CA GLY A 43 4.22 -10.39 14.28
C GLY A 43 3.20 -11.54 14.25
N GLY A 44 2.25 -11.49 13.32
CA GLY A 44 1.14 -12.42 13.17
C GLY A 44 -0.11 -11.74 12.59
N GLU A 45 -1.30 -12.22 12.96
CA GLU A 45 -2.56 -11.79 12.34
C GLU A 45 -2.80 -10.28 12.52
N ALA A 46 -3.10 -9.59 11.39
CA ALA A 46 -3.42 -8.19 11.35
C ALA A 46 -4.86 -7.93 10.90
N LEU A 47 -5.55 -7.05 11.61
CA LEU A 47 -6.80 -6.46 11.17
C LEU A 47 -6.53 -5.04 10.69
N SER A 48 -6.88 -4.75 9.43
CA SER A 48 -6.69 -3.44 8.83
C SER A 48 -7.93 -2.94 8.11
N GLY A 49 -7.97 -1.65 7.83
CA GLY A 49 -9.04 -1.04 7.05
C GLY A 49 -8.93 0.47 7.02
N GLY A 50 -9.74 1.08 6.16
CA GLY A 50 -9.70 2.52 5.95
C GLY A 50 -10.92 3.08 5.28
N PHE A 51 -10.92 4.41 5.15
CA PHE A 51 -11.93 5.17 4.43
C PHE A 51 -11.28 6.20 3.52
N ASP A 52 -11.83 6.35 2.34
CA ASP A 52 -11.41 7.28 1.30
C ASP A 52 -12.53 8.20 0.90
N VAL A 53 -12.18 9.43 0.56
CA VAL A 53 -13.04 10.40 -0.10
C VAL A 53 -12.34 10.87 -1.36
N ALA A 54 -12.88 10.52 -2.52
CA ALA A 54 -12.35 10.92 -3.82
C ALA A 54 -13.27 11.99 -4.46
N PHE A 55 -12.65 12.98 -5.10
CA PHE A 55 -13.33 14.07 -5.78
C PHE A 55 -13.15 13.95 -7.30
N GLU A 56 -14.12 14.40 -8.06
CA GLU A 56 -14.05 14.43 -9.55
C GLU A 56 -12.85 15.22 -10.08
N SER A 57 -12.31 16.15 -9.29
CA SER A 57 -11.10 16.89 -9.64
C SER A 57 -9.84 16.04 -9.73
N GLY A 58 -9.86 14.83 -9.16
CA GLY A 58 -8.70 13.98 -8.96
C GLY A 58 -8.07 14.09 -7.56
N PHE A 59 -8.50 15.08 -6.75
CA PHE A 59 -8.08 15.19 -5.36
C PHE A 59 -8.73 14.08 -4.52
N TYR A 60 -7.99 13.55 -3.54
CA TYR A 60 -8.50 12.60 -2.58
C TYR A 60 -7.90 12.81 -1.20
N VAL A 61 -8.59 12.35 -0.18
CA VAL A 61 -8.12 12.24 1.20
C VAL A 61 -8.57 10.91 1.78
N GLY A 62 -7.79 10.36 2.68
CA GLY A 62 -8.17 9.11 3.33
C GLY A 62 -7.48 8.89 4.65
N THR A 63 -7.89 7.82 5.30
CA THR A 63 -7.27 7.28 6.49
C THR A 63 -7.23 5.76 6.40
N TRP A 64 -6.16 5.18 6.92
CA TRP A 64 -6.03 3.74 7.05
C TRP A 64 -5.50 3.38 8.43
N ALA A 65 -5.79 2.19 8.91
CA ALA A 65 -5.28 1.71 10.18
C ALA A 65 -5.03 0.22 10.13
N SER A 66 -4.05 -0.23 10.91
CA SER A 66 -3.76 -1.65 11.12
C SER A 66 -3.35 -1.93 12.56
N SER A 67 -3.68 -3.12 13.02
CA SER A 67 -3.04 -3.67 14.20
C SER A 67 -1.57 -4.01 13.89
N ILE A 68 -0.69 -3.64 14.81
CA ILE A 68 0.76 -3.88 14.76
C ILE A 68 1.22 -4.41 16.13
N ASP A 69 2.44 -4.95 16.25
CA ASP A 69 2.92 -5.51 17.52
C ASP A 69 3.85 -4.58 18.30
N PHE A 70 4.10 -3.38 17.81
CA PHE A 70 4.91 -2.32 18.44
C PHE A 70 4.10 -1.04 18.60
N SER A 71 4.71 0.06 19.10
CA SER A 71 4.12 1.42 19.19
C SER A 71 2.69 1.46 19.77
N GLY A 72 2.39 0.56 20.68
CA GLY A 72 1.09 0.48 21.35
C GLY A 72 0.02 -0.32 20.59
N GLY A 73 0.38 -0.97 19.48
CA GLY A 73 -0.48 -1.96 18.82
C GLY A 73 -1.40 -1.40 17.74
N LEU A 74 -1.26 -0.13 17.38
CA LEU A 74 -2.09 0.51 16.33
C LEU A 74 -1.25 1.48 15.49
N GLU A 75 -1.24 1.26 14.17
CA GLU A 75 -0.88 2.23 13.15
C GLU A 75 -2.13 2.94 12.64
N LEU A 76 -2.07 4.26 12.49
CA LEU A 76 -3.17 5.08 12.00
C LEU A 76 -2.63 6.16 11.06
N ASP A 77 -2.94 6.02 9.79
CA ASP A 77 -2.43 6.85 8.72
C ASP A 77 -3.45 7.85 8.23
N TYR A 78 -2.96 9.00 7.81
CA TYR A 78 -3.72 10.04 7.13
C TYR A 78 -3.00 10.44 5.85
N TYR A 79 -3.75 10.50 4.76
CA TYR A 79 -3.18 10.87 3.47
C TYR A 79 -4.08 11.79 2.67
N ALA A 80 -3.43 12.54 1.80
CA ALA A 80 -4.08 13.35 0.80
C ALA A 80 -3.24 13.33 -0.49
N GLY A 81 -3.91 13.34 -1.63
CA GLY A 81 -3.21 13.27 -2.90
C GLY A 81 -4.03 13.77 -4.07
N TYR A 82 -3.40 13.72 -5.22
CA TYR A 82 -3.98 14.08 -6.49
C TYR A 82 -3.54 13.09 -7.57
N GLY A 83 -4.51 12.44 -8.18
CA GLY A 83 -4.28 11.49 -9.25
C GLY A 83 -5.08 11.81 -10.50
N GLY A 84 -4.61 11.31 -11.63
CA GLY A 84 -5.27 11.54 -12.90
C GLY A 84 -4.74 10.68 -14.03
N SER A 85 -5.48 10.70 -15.16
CA SER A 85 -5.06 10.05 -16.38
C SER A 85 -4.42 11.06 -17.33
N ILE A 86 -3.24 10.72 -17.84
CA ILE A 86 -2.55 11.48 -18.93
C ILE A 86 -3.07 10.99 -20.28
N SER A 87 -3.36 9.69 -20.40
CA SER A 87 -3.92 9.05 -21.59
C SER A 87 -4.71 7.79 -21.19
N ASP A 88 -5.28 7.07 -22.15
CA ASP A 88 -6.02 5.83 -21.91
C ASP A 88 -5.17 4.72 -21.25
N SER A 89 -3.86 4.81 -21.35
CA SER A 89 -2.91 3.80 -20.82
C SER A 89 -1.90 4.36 -19.84
N VAL A 90 -1.94 5.66 -19.51
CA VAL A 90 -0.99 6.33 -18.62
C VAL A 90 -1.74 7.10 -17.55
N SER A 91 -1.47 6.81 -16.29
CA SER A 91 -1.98 7.57 -15.15
C SER A 91 -0.85 7.94 -14.20
N TYR A 92 -1.11 8.90 -13.33
CA TYR A 92 -0.19 9.34 -12.30
C TYR A 92 -0.92 9.54 -10.98
N ASP A 93 -0.15 9.48 -9.91
CA ASP A 93 -0.57 9.82 -8.55
C ASP A 93 0.57 10.55 -7.83
N VAL A 94 0.23 11.53 -7.01
CA VAL A 94 1.16 12.22 -6.10
C VAL A 94 0.43 12.53 -4.81
N GLY A 95 1.09 12.40 -3.67
CA GLY A 95 0.44 12.65 -2.41
C GLY A 95 1.40 12.77 -1.24
N TYR A 96 0.79 12.93 -0.10
CA TYR A 96 1.44 13.06 1.18
C TYR A 96 0.78 12.11 2.16
N LEU A 97 1.57 11.38 2.92
CA LEU A 97 1.14 10.37 3.87
C LEU A 97 1.83 10.62 5.21
N TYR A 98 1.04 10.68 6.26
CA TYR A 98 1.47 10.72 7.64
C TYR A 98 1.19 9.39 8.29
N TYR A 99 2.23 8.77 8.84
CA TYR A 99 2.17 7.55 9.63
C TYR A 99 2.09 7.90 11.10
N GLY A 100 0.99 7.55 11.74
CA GLY A 100 0.73 7.86 13.14
C GLY A 100 0.67 6.62 14.01
N TYR A 101 1.23 6.73 15.21
CA TYR A 101 1.22 5.68 16.23
C TYR A 101 0.60 6.24 17.52
N PRO A 102 -0.76 6.30 17.65
CA PRO A 102 -1.45 7.06 18.70
C PRO A 102 -1.15 6.60 20.12
N GLN A 103 -0.62 5.40 20.31
CA GLN A 103 -0.28 4.83 21.60
C GLN A 103 1.23 4.67 21.80
N GLY A 104 2.01 4.96 20.75
CA GLY A 104 3.47 4.93 20.73
C GLY A 104 4.11 6.28 21.10
N PRO A 105 5.44 6.33 21.11
CA PRO A 105 6.18 7.58 21.20
C PRO A 105 5.99 8.45 19.94
N THR A 106 5.85 9.76 20.09
CA THR A 106 5.71 10.68 18.94
C THR A 106 6.96 10.73 18.04
N THR A 107 8.10 10.25 18.51
CA THR A 107 9.32 10.13 17.70
C THR A 107 9.27 8.99 16.69
N GLU A 108 8.27 8.11 16.77
CA GLU A 108 8.06 7.02 15.81
C GLU A 108 7.17 7.44 14.63
N GLU A 109 6.42 8.55 14.79
CA GLU A 109 5.61 9.14 13.72
C GLU A 109 6.51 9.71 12.62
N PHE A 110 6.10 9.56 11.37
CA PHE A 110 6.85 10.10 10.23
C PHE A 110 5.93 10.41 9.05
N GLU A 111 6.49 11.03 8.04
CA GLU A 111 5.76 11.54 6.89
C GLU A 111 6.48 11.19 5.60
N GLU A 112 5.71 10.99 4.54
CA GLU A 112 6.25 10.74 3.21
C GLU A 112 5.55 11.59 2.14
N PHE A 113 6.34 12.16 1.24
CA PHE A 113 5.86 12.59 -0.06
C PHE A 113 6.03 11.44 -1.04
N TYR A 114 4.97 11.04 -1.71
CA TYR A 114 5.00 9.92 -2.64
C TYR A 114 4.50 10.31 -4.03
N GLY A 115 4.88 9.51 -5.02
CA GLY A 115 4.35 9.64 -6.37
C GLY A 115 4.57 8.39 -7.19
N SER A 116 3.72 8.22 -8.22
CA SER A 116 3.82 7.10 -9.15
C SER A 116 3.34 7.46 -10.56
N ILE A 117 3.78 6.67 -11.51
CA ILE A 117 3.26 6.65 -12.88
C ILE A 117 2.95 5.21 -13.25
N SER A 118 1.74 4.98 -13.78
CA SER A 118 1.32 3.67 -14.29
C SER A 118 1.24 3.68 -15.81
N PHE A 119 1.71 2.60 -16.43
CA PHE A 119 1.70 2.35 -17.87
C PHE A 119 1.05 0.99 -18.15
N GLY A 120 -0.25 0.98 -18.42
CA GLY A 120 -1.01 -0.27 -18.52
C GLY A 120 -0.98 -1.05 -17.21
N ASP A 121 -0.31 -2.21 -17.22
CA ASP A 121 -0.22 -3.13 -16.08
C ASP A 121 1.04 -2.89 -15.21
N ALA A 122 1.90 -1.94 -15.58
CA ALA A 122 3.13 -1.63 -14.85
C ALA A 122 3.00 -0.28 -14.12
N THR A 123 3.54 -0.20 -12.89
CA THR A 123 3.64 1.02 -12.10
C THR A 123 5.08 1.20 -11.63
N VAL A 124 5.58 2.41 -11.68
CA VAL A 124 6.84 2.83 -11.06
C VAL A 124 6.53 3.96 -10.11
N GLY A 125 7.05 3.89 -8.90
CA GLY A 125 6.78 4.91 -7.89
C GLY A 125 7.95 5.14 -6.94
N PHE A 126 7.75 6.13 -6.07
CA PHE A 126 8.70 6.52 -5.03
C PHE A 126 7.97 7.04 -3.79
N ALA A 127 8.68 6.99 -2.65
CA ALA A 127 8.33 7.70 -1.43
C ALA A 127 9.59 8.31 -0.81
N LEU A 128 9.46 9.52 -0.27
CA LEU A 128 10.55 10.31 0.30
C LEU A 128 10.14 10.77 1.69
N SER A 129 10.99 10.54 2.68
CA SER A 129 10.86 11.10 4.02
C SER A 129 12.11 11.91 4.38
N ASP A 130 11.90 13.07 4.98
CA ASP A 130 13.02 13.89 5.49
C ASP A 130 13.47 13.43 6.90
N ASP A 131 12.55 12.79 7.65
CA ASP A 131 12.81 12.21 8.98
C ASP A 131 11.97 10.95 9.15
N TYR A 132 12.55 9.81 8.77
CA TYR A 132 11.91 8.51 8.76
C TYR A 132 11.71 7.97 10.17
N TYR A 133 10.93 6.91 10.31
CA TYR A 133 10.55 6.23 11.55
C TYR A 133 11.61 6.32 12.67
N ALA A 134 11.19 6.69 13.87
CA ALA A 134 12.03 6.88 15.06
C ALA A 134 13.14 7.94 14.89
N SER A 135 12.92 8.94 14.02
CA SER A 135 13.87 10.03 13.74
C SER A 135 15.24 9.53 13.28
N THR A 136 15.23 8.57 12.36
CA THR A 136 16.46 7.94 11.81
C THR A 136 17.05 8.69 10.62
N GLY A 137 16.56 9.88 10.32
CA GLY A 137 17.01 10.72 9.21
C GLY A 137 16.23 10.46 7.92
N SER A 138 16.76 10.89 6.79
CA SER A 138 16.05 10.83 5.51
C SER A 138 15.97 9.42 4.95
N SER A 139 14.92 9.16 4.17
CA SER A 139 14.78 7.92 3.42
C SER A 139 14.23 8.15 2.02
N THR A 140 14.57 7.25 1.13
CA THR A 140 14.06 7.18 -0.24
C THR A 140 13.69 5.73 -0.55
N TYR A 141 12.45 5.52 -0.92
CA TYR A 141 11.95 4.25 -1.42
C TYR A 141 11.57 4.39 -2.88
N VAL A 142 12.02 3.47 -3.73
CA VAL A 142 11.60 3.37 -5.13
C VAL A 142 11.11 1.95 -5.41
N TYR A 143 10.06 1.84 -6.22
CA TYR A 143 9.47 0.54 -6.50
C TYR A 143 8.97 0.40 -7.92
N VAL A 144 8.80 -0.84 -8.33
CA VAL A 144 8.10 -1.23 -9.55
C VAL A 144 7.11 -2.34 -9.24
N ASP A 145 5.89 -2.17 -9.74
CA ASP A 145 4.83 -3.17 -9.72
C ASP A 145 4.50 -3.61 -11.14
N TYR A 146 4.15 -4.87 -11.29
CA TYR A 146 3.59 -5.41 -12.51
C TYR A 146 2.51 -6.42 -12.20
N GLY A 147 1.30 -6.23 -12.76
CA GLY A 147 0.19 -7.12 -12.49
C GLY A 147 -0.59 -7.43 -13.77
N PHE A 148 -1.04 -8.67 -13.93
CA PHE A 148 -1.86 -9.06 -15.07
C PHE A 148 -2.92 -10.10 -14.70
N ALA A 149 -3.99 -10.11 -15.49
CA ALA A 149 -5.06 -11.11 -15.34
C ALA A 149 -4.58 -12.49 -15.76
N LEU A 150 -4.81 -13.48 -14.90
CA LEU A 150 -4.57 -14.89 -15.18
C LEU A 150 -5.92 -15.59 -15.41
N GLY A 151 -6.39 -15.55 -16.65
CA GLY A 151 -7.73 -15.98 -17.00
C GLY A 151 -8.82 -14.98 -16.61
N GLU A 152 -9.99 -15.46 -16.21
CA GLU A 152 -11.14 -14.60 -15.87
C GLU A 152 -11.28 -14.34 -14.36
N ASP A 153 -10.74 -15.23 -13.52
CA ASP A 153 -11.00 -15.26 -12.08
C ASP A 153 -9.79 -14.89 -11.24
N TYR A 154 -8.58 -14.88 -11.79
CA TYR A 154 -7.34 -14.66 -11.04
C TYR A 154 -6.53 -13.50 -11.58
N SER A 155 -5.72 -12.90 -10.73
CA SER A 155 -4.64 -11.99 -11.12
C SER A 155 -3.33 -12.38 -10.45
N LEU A 156 -2.22 -12.12 -11.15
CA LEU A 156 -0.86 -12.31 -10.64
C LEU A 156 -0.18 -10.96 -10.56
N GLY A 157 0.43 -10.67 -9.40
CA GLY A 157 1.16 -9.45 -9.12
C GLY A 157 2.62 -9.75 -8.82
N PHE A 158 3.50 -8.81 -9.18
CA PHE A 158 4.93 -8.80 -8.85
C PHE A 158 5.28 -7.43 -8.32
N HIS A 159 6.07 -7.41 -7.28
CA HIS A 159 6.60 -6.20 -6.68
C HIS A 159 8.11 -6.34 -6.48
N TYR A 160 8.82 -5.24 -6.69
CA TYR A 160 10.19 -5.03 -6.27
C TYR A 160 10.33 -3.60 -5.75
N GLY A 161 10.86 -3.45 -4.55
CA GLY A 161 11.17 -2.18 -3.92
C GLY A 161 12.63 -2.12 -3.47
N ASN A 162 13.17 -0.91 -3.39
CA ASN A 162 14.48 -0.61 -2.85
C ASN A 162 14.38 0.59 -1.92
N MET A 163 14.79 0.39 -0.68
CA MET A 163 14.86 1.41 0.36
C MET A 163 16.31 1.81 0.58
N THR A 164 16.59 3.11 0.49
CA THR A 164 17.85 3.73 0.93
C THR A 164 17.56 4.74 2.03
N ALA A 165 18.39 4.79 3.07
CA ALA A 165 18.15 5.63 4.24
C ALA A 165 19.46 6.13 4.85
N ASP A 166 19.39 7.20 5.65
CA ASP A 166 20.53 7.69 6.43
C ASP A 166 20.95 6.67 7.50
N ASP A 167 19.98 5.95 8.07
CA ASP A 167 20.26 4.79 8.92
C ASP A 167 20.26 3.50 8.07
N ALA A 168 21.43 2.90 7.91
CA ALA A 168 21.60 1.68 7.14
C ALA A 168 20.79 0.47 7.66
N ALA A 169 20.29 0.52 8.88
CA ALA A 169 19.38 -0.51 9.43
C ALA A 169 18.00 -0.52 8.74
N ASN A 170 17.65 0.56 8.05
CA ASN A 170 16.42 0.69 7.28
C ASN A 170 16.61 0.41 5.78
N GLU A 171 17.84 0.11 5.32
CA GLU A 171 18.09 -0.20 3.92
C GLU A 171 17.78 -1.66 3.62
N ALA A 172 16.93 -1.90 2.63
CA ALA A 172 16.65 -3.23 2.12
C ALA A 172 16.03 -3.17 0.72
N ASP A 173 16.17 -4.27 -0.01
CA ASP A 173 15.30 -4.59 -1.14
C ASP A 173 14.16 -5.47 -0.63
N ASP A 174 12.95 -5.26 -1.12
CA ASP A 174 11.82 -6.12 -0.85
C ASP A 174 11.18 -6.64 -2.14
N TYR A 175 10.63 -7.86 -2.05
CA TYR A 175 10.07 -8.58 -3.19
C TYR A 175 8.75 -9.21 -2.79
N SER A 176 7.78 -9.19 -3.70
CA SER A 176 6.61 -10.04 -3.52
C SER A 176 6.06 -10.60 -4.84
N VAL A 177 5.40 -11.74 -4.71
CA VAL A 177 4.58 -12.34 -5.76
C VAL A 177 3.23 -12.67 -5.16
N SER A 178 2.15 -12.15 -5.75
CA SER A 178 0.79 -12.32 -5.25
C SER A 178 -0.10 -13.01 -6.25
N LEU A 179 -0.99 -13.87 -5.75
CA LEU A 179 -2.09 -14.47 -6.49
C LEU A 179 -3.40 -14.04 -5.83
N SER A 180 -4.23 -13.33 -6.58
CA SER A 180 -5.47 -12.76 -6.06
C SER A 180 -6.68 -13.28 -6.83
N THR A 181 -7.81 -13.40 -6.13
CA THR A 181 -9.11 -13.74 -6.70
C THR A 181 -10.24 -13.08 -5.90
N GLU A 182 -11.46 -13.13 -6.43
CA GLU A 182 -12.66 -12.74 -5.70
C GLU A 182 -13.63 -13.91 -5.59
N ALA A 183 -14.08 -14.21 -4.38
CA ALA A 183 -15.06 -15.25 -4.12
C ALA A 183 -16.10 -14.79 -3.11
N ALA A 184 -17.39 -15.00 -3.43
CA ALA A 184 -18.53 -14.60 -2.58
C ALA A 184 -18.53 -13.12 -2.16
N GLY A 185 -17.96 -12.23 -2.99
CA GLY A 185 -17.85 -10.80 -2.70
C GLY A 185 -16.77 -10.47 -1.67
N LEU A 186 -15.81 -11.37 -1.48
CA LEU A 186 -14.58 -11.18 -0.69
C LEU A 186 -13.37 -11.26 -1.62
N GLY A 187 -12.43 -10.35 -1.46
CA GLY A 187 -11.10 -10.48 -2.03
C GLY A 187 -10.29 -11.52 -1.25
N LEU A 188 -9.56 -12.36 -1.96
CA LEU A 188 -8.61 -13.35 -1.41
C LEU A 188 -7.27 -13.12 -2.10
N ASP A 189 -6.23 -12.94 -1.31
CA ASP A 189 -4.86 -12.76 -1.79
C ASP A 189 -3.92 -13.73 -1.06
N LEU A 190 -3.05 -14.38 -1.81
CA LEU A 190 -1.92 -15.15 -1.29
C LEU A 190 -0.64 -14.55 -1.84
N SER A 191 0.14 -13.94 -0.98
CA SER A 191 1.41 -13.31 -1.32
C SER A 191 2.58 -14.10 -0.75
N TRP A 192 3.62 -14.29 -1.55
CA TRP A 192 4.96 -14.62 -1.10
C TRP A 192 5.76 -13.33 -0.99
N ILE A 193 6.40 -13.10 0.15
CA ILE A 193 7.16 -11.90 0.48
C ILE A 193 8.56 -12.30 0.93
N ASP A 194 9.56 -11.57 0.47
CA ASP A 194 10.96 -11.78 0.83
C ASP A 194 11.70 -10.42 0.84
N SER A 195 12.86 -10.39 1.47
CA SER A 195 13.72 -9.21 1.57
C SER A 195 15.19 -9.57 1.35
N SER A 196 16.00 -8.61 0.90
CA SER A 196 17.46 -8.79 0.79
C SER A 196 18.16 -8.92 2.14
N GLU A 197 17.56 -8.35 3.19
CA GLU A 197 18.03 -8.49 4.56
C GLU A 197 17.37 -9.72 5.21
N ASN A 198 18.15 -10.49 5.95
CA ASN A 198 17.68 -11.70 6.60
C ASN A 198 17.86 -11.58 8.11
N GLY A 199 16.79 -11.84 8.82
CA GLY A 199 16.75 -11.87 10.29
C GLY A 199 16.13 -10.63 10.91
N GLY A 200 15.89 -10.68 12.18
CA GLY A 200 15.12 -9.65 12.88
C GLY A 200 13.67 -9.62 12.42
N LEU A 201 13.21 -8.45 11.97
CA LEU A 201 11.85 -8.22 11.48
C LEU A 201 11.72 -8.31 9.95
N PHE A 202 12.83 -8.46 9.20
CA PHE A 202 12.76 -8.57 7.75
C PHE A 202 12.16 -9.90 7.30
N ALA A 203 11.38 -9.85 6.22
CA ALA A 203 10.78 -11.03 5.62
C ALA A 203 11.87 -12.03 5.14
N ASP A 204 11.69 -13.28 5.47
CA ASP A 204 12.48 -14.41 4.97
C ASP A 204 11.53 -15.50 4.49
N ASN A 205 11.22 -15.48 3.18
CA ASN A 205 10.34 -16.46 2.52
C ASN A 205 8.95 -16.60 3.19
N GLN A 206 8.28 -15.49 3.50
CA GLN A 206 6.99 -15.49 4.17
C GLN A 206 5.83 -15.66 3.19
N PHE A 207 4.80 -16.39 3.60
CA PHE A 207 3.52 -16.46 2.90
C PHE A 207 2.45 -15.76 3.74
N VAL A 208 1.77 -14.79 3.12
CA VAL A 208 0.69 -14.02 3.73
C VAL A 208 -0.61 -14.32 3.00
N LEU A 209 -1.64 -14.70 3.75
CA LEU A 209 -3.00 -14.83 3.27
C LEU A 209 -3.81 -13.65 3.76
N THR A 210 -4.47 -12.94 2.84
CA THR A 210 -5.35 -11.81 3.15
C THR A 210 -6.76 -12.08 2.65
N ILE A 211 -7.75 -11.82 3.49
CA ILE A 211 -9.17 -11.78 3.15
C ILE A 211 -9.65 -10.35 3.32
N SER A 212 -10.25 -9.78 2.28
CA SER A 212 -10.66 -8.38 2.28
C SER A 212 -12.10 -8.18 1.83
N LYS A 213 -12.68 -7.02 2.19
CA LYS A 213 -14.00 -6.58 1.77
C LYS A 213 -13.99 -5.08 1.51
N SER A 214 -14.46 -4.69 0.31
CA SER A 214 -14.83 -3.30 0.02
C SER A 214 -16.23 -2.99 0.55
N LEU A 215 -16.42 -1.79 1.11
CA LEU A 215 -17.64 -1.31 1.79
C LEU A 215 -18.32 -0.21 0.97
#